data_01a7a9bad98fd95737850c76a52da109
#
_entry.id   01a7a9bad98fd95737850c76a52da109
#
_cell.length_a   1.000
_cell.length_b   1.000
_cell.length_c   1.000
_cell.angle_alpha   90.00
_cell.angle_beta   90.00
_cell.angle_gamma   90.00
#
_symmetry.space_group_name_H-M   'P 1'
#
loop_
_entity.id
_entity.type
_entity.pdbx_description
1 polymer ?
#
loop_
_entity_poly.entity_id
_entity_poly.type
_entity_poly.pdbx_seq_one_letter_code
_entity_poly.pdbx_strand_id
1 'polypeptide(L)'
;MVELLTSGVMSNRMLLTIFATFFSIFPAMFLIFGIMMRRGHQNRTNFYDGEVKGEIIEVLNSEKSAMYATYPIYQYEVNKHKYIVKPNFIFFNSSLDKKYHDSENVTCITYLNKHGGNTRTKYKVGESIIIKYDIEDPKNHEILNDKDKKFAYDSRRIVALLLMIFPLIFFIASFFIKGQAIFTPAN
;
A
#
# COMPACT_ATOMS: atom_id res chain seq x y z
N MET A 1 -26.65 -27.38 -14.87
CA MET A 1 -25.26 -27.33 -14.33
C MET A 1 -24.86 -28.56 -13.52
N VAL A 2 -25.76 -29.09 -12.67
CA VAL A 2 -25.50 -30.28 -11.85
C VAL A 2 -25.39 -31.56 -12.72
N GLU A 3 -26.21 -31.73 -13.78
CA GLU A 3 -26.15 -32.89 -14.69
C GLU A 3 -24.85 -32.99 -15.50
N LEU A 4 -24.18 -31.84 -15.83
CA LEU A 4 -22.93 -31.84 -16.54
C LEU A 4 -21.74 -32.31 -15.67
N LEU A 5 -21.84 -32.17 -14.34
CA LEU A 5 -20.86 -32.67 -13.39
C LEU A 5 -20.92 -34.17 -13.18
N THR A 6 -22.07 -34.76 -13.43
CA THR A 6 -22.28 -36.24 -13.29
C THR A 6 -21.90 -37.01 -14.55
N SER A 7 -21.85 -36.39 -15.73
CA SER A 7 -21.50 -37.07 -16.98
C SER A 7 -20.00 -37.28 -17.23
N GLY A 8 -19.12 -36.72 -16.39
CA GLY A 8 -17.64 -36.82 -16.55
C GLY A 8 -17.08 -36.17 -17.82
N VAL A 9 -17.92 -35.51 -18.61
CA VAL A 9 -17.55 -34.87 -19.87
C VAL A 9 -17.76 -33.37 -19.77
N MET A 10 -16.70 -32.58 -19.85
CA MET A 10 -16.77 -31.13 -19.85
C MET A 10 -16.10 -30.56 -21.10
N SER A 11 -16.72 -29.56 -21.72
CA SER A 11 -16.11 -28.88 -22.86
C SER A 11 -14.81 -28.17 -22.42
N ASN A 12 -13.75 -28.30 -23.21
CA ASN A 12 -12.47 -27.60 -22.94
C ASN A 12 -12.66 -26.09 -22.83
N ARG A 13 -13.61 -25.53 -23.56
CA ARG A 13 -14.01 -24.13 -23.47
C ARG A 13 -14.55 -23.79 -22.07
N MET A 14 -15.44 -24.63 -21.53
CA MET A 14 -16.04 -24.42 -20.22
C MET A 14 -14.97 -24.51 -19.12
N LEU A 15 -14.07 -25.48 -19.22
CA LEU A 15 -12.96 -25.66 -18.29
C LEU A 15 -12.05 -24.44 -18.27
N LEU A 16 -11.63 -23.93 -19.44
CA LEU A 16 -10.79 -22.72 -19.53
C LEU A 16 -11.49 -21.48 -18.99
N THR A 17 -12.80 -21.36 -19.23
CA THR A 17 -13.58 -20.23 -18.71
C THR A 17 -13.66 -20.28 -17.17
N ILE A 18 -13.88 -21.45 -16.59
CA ILE A 18 -13.87 -21.63 -15.12
C ILE A 18 -12.50 -21.29 -14.55
N PHE A 19 -11.42 -21.77 -15.17
CA PHE A 19 -10.05 -21.44 -14.78
C PHE A 19 -9.80 -19.94 -14.84
N ALA A 20 -10.13 -19.29 -15.96
CA ALA A 20 -9.95 -17.85 -16.14
C ALA A 20 -10.71 -17.05 -15.07
N THR A 21 -11.96 -17.44 -14.79
CA THR A 21 -12.77 -16.79 -13.76
C THR A 21 -12.17 -16.96 -12.37
N PHE A 22 -11.76 -18.17 -12.02
CA PHE A 22 -11.15 -18.44 -10.72
C PHE A 22 -9.86 -17.65 -10.50
N PHE A 23 -8.96 -17.65 -11.47
CA PHE A 23 -7.69 -16.93 -11.40
C PHE A 23 -7.84 -15.41 -11.51
N SER A 24 -8.97 -14.89 -11.98
CA SER A 24 -9.22 -13.44 -12.00
C SER A 24 -9.67 -12.87 -10.66
N ILE A 25 -10.21 -13.70 -9.76
CA ILE A 25 -10.70 -13.25 -8.44
C ILE A 25 -9.58 -12.61 -7.63
N PHE A 26 -8.42 -13.24 -7.56
CA PHE A 26 -7.30 -12.79 -6.75
C PHE A 26 -6.77 -11.41 -7.18
N PRO A 27 -6.37 -11.18 -8.45
CA PRO A 27 -5.96 -9.85 -8.89
C PRO A 27 -7.07 -8.81 -8.80
N ALA A 28 -8.35 -9.19 -9.00
CA ALA A 28 -9.47 -8.27 -8.82
C ALA A 28 -9.59 -7.80 -7.35
N MET A 29 -9.42 -8.70 -6.38
CA MET A 29 -9.38 -8.34 -4.96
C MET A 29 -8.24 -7.36 -4.65
N PHE A 30 -7.04 -7.58 -5.19
CA PHE A 30 -5.90 -6.67 -5.02
C PHE A 30 -6.18 -5.28 -5.59
N LEU A 31 -6.86 -5.23 -6.74
CA LEU A 31 -7.22 -3.97 -7.40
C LEU A 31 -8.24 -3.19 -6.57
N ILE A 32 -9.30 -3.86 -6.09
CA ILE A 32 -10.31 -3.27 -5.21
C ILE A 32 -9.67 -2.76 -3.93
N PHE A 33 -8.82 -3.57 -3.28
CA PHE A 33 -8.14 -3.19 -2.05
C PHE A 33 -7.23 -1.97 -2.26
N GLY A 34 -6.48 -1.91 -3.37
CA GLY A 34 -5.66 -0.75 -3.72
C GLY A 34 -6.49 0.54 -3.89
N ILE A 35 -7.66 0.44 -4.54
CA ILE A 35 -8.59 1.57 -4.70
C ILE A 35 -9.16 2.02 -3.35
N MET A 36 -9.59 1.08 -2.51
CA MET A 36 -10.14 1.38 -1.18
C MET A 36 -9.12 2.07 -0.29
N MET A 37 -7.87 1.59 -0.26
CA MET A 37 -6.80 2.21 0.52
C MET A 37 -6.51 3.65 0.05
N ARG A 38 -6.48 3.89 -1.25
CA ARG A 38 -6.28 5.24 -1.80
C ARG A 38 -7.41 6.19 -1.40
N ARG A 39 -8.67 5.75 -1.55
CA ARG A 39 -9.84 6.54 -1.12
C ARG A 39 -9.81 6.80 0.38
N GLY A 40 -9.48 5.80 1.19
CA GLY A 40 -9.38 5.95 2.64
C GLY A 40 -8.32 6.98 3.05
N HIS A 41 -7.19 7.07 2.33
CA HIS A 41 -6.18 8.10 2.58
C HIS A 41 -6.69 9.49 2.18
N GLN A 42 -7.28 9.63 1.00
CA GLN A 42 -7.86 10.90 0.54
C GLN A 42 -8.96 11.41 1.49
N ASN A 43 -9.82 10.52 1.96
CA ASN A 43 -10.85 10.89 2.92
C ASN A 43 -10.27 11.38 4.24
N ARG A 44 -9.19 10.77 4.74
CA ARG A 44 -8.53 11.24 5.97
C ARG A 44 -7.89 12.61 5.79
N THR A 45 -7.21 12.85 4.68
CA THR A 45 -6.62 14.17 4.40
C THR A 45 -7.67 15.26 4.23
N ASN A 46 -8.85 14.93 3.71
CA ASN A 46 -9.97 15.86 3.59
C ASN A 46 -10.68 16.12 4.93
N PHE A 47 -10.49 15.27 5.92
CA PHE A 47 -11.10 15.42 7.25
C PHE A 47 -10.37 16.46 8.11
N TYR A 48 -9.11 16.75 7.81
CA TYR A 48 -8.30 17.70 8.56
C TYR A 48 -8.42 19.11 7.97
N ASP A 49 -8.80 20.07 8.81
CA ASP A 49 -9.05 21.47 8.41
C ASP A 49 -7.78 22.32 8.43
N GLY A 50 -6.78 21.97 9.26
CA GLY A 50 -5.52 22.67 9.33
C GLY A 50 -4.58 22.29 8.18
N GLU A 51 -3.80 23.29 7.70
CA GLU A 51 -2.76 23.06 6.69
C GLU A 51 -1.50 23.83 7.04
N VAL A 52 -0.35 23.19 6.95
CA VAL A 52 0.96 23.80 7.24
C VAL A 52 2.05 23.21 6.34
N LYS A 53 3.07 24.02 6.06
CA LYS A 53 4.29 23.53 5.42
C LYS A 53 5.17 22.83 6.44
N GLY A 54 5.62 21.63 6.09
CA GLY A 54 6.63 20.88 6.81
C GLY A 54 7.86 20.64 5.94
N GLU A 55 8.87 20.05 6.53
CA GLU A 55 10.14 19.75 5.87
C GLU A 55 10.65 18.36 6.27
N ILE A 56 11.23 17.64 5.33
CA ILE A 56 11.93 16.38 5.58
C ILE A 56 13.31 16.72 6.14
N ILE A 57 13.54 16.45 7.43
CA ILE A 57 14.79 16.78 8.11
C ILE A 57 15.84 15.68 8.05
N GLU A 58 15.41 14.44 7.89
CA GLU A 58 16.31 13.29 7.81
C GLU A 58 15.64 12.13 7.04
N VAL A 59 16.47 11.27 6.44
CA VAL A 59 16.04 9.99 5.87
C VAL A 59 16.88 8.90 6.52
N LEU A 60 16.23 8.08 7.35
CA LEU A 60 16.89 6.96 8.02
C LEU A 60 17.08 5.79 7.07
N ASN A 61 18.25 5.18 7.10
CA ASN A 61 18.55 3.94 6.41
C ASN A 61 18.52 2.76 7.40
N SER A 62 17.75 1.76 7.10
CA SER A 62 17.72 0.51 7.86
C SER A 62 18.87 -0.41 7.42
N GLU A 63 20.11 -0.11 7.83
CA GLU A 63 21.27 -0.93 7.47
C GLU A 63 21.32 -2.31 8.18
N LYS A 64 20.61 -2.46 9.29
CA LYS A 64 20.61 -3.69 10.11
C LYS A 64 19.54 -4.71 9.75
N SER A 65 18.63 -4.38 8.85
CA SER A 65 17.63 -5.32 8.33
C SER A 65 18.12 -5.80 6.96
N ALA A 66 17.98 -7.09 6.67
CA ALA A 66 18.21 -7.64 5.34
C ALA A 66 17.37 -6.95 4.22
N MET A 67 16.62 -5.97 4.60
CA MET A 67 15.71 -5.17 3.81
C MET A 67 16.15 -3.70 3.86
N TYR A 68 16.76 -3.21 2.79
CA TYR A 68 17.17 -1.81 2.60
C TYR A 68 15.95 -0.87 2.55
N ALA A 69 15.29 -0.66 3.70
CA ALA A 69 14.18 0.28 3.80
C ALA A 69 14.68 1.65 4.28
N THR A 70 14.12 2.71 3.74
CA THR A 70 14.43 4.08 4.15
C THR A 70 13.16 4.78 4.63
N TYR A 71 13.30 5.61 5.65
CA TYR A 71 12.18 6.22 6.37
C TYR A 71 12.39 7.72 6.54
N PRO A 72 11.44 8.58 6.15
CA PRO A 72 11.57 10.00 6.35
C PRO A 72 11.27 10.38 7.80
N ILE A 73 12.08 11.29 8.34
CA ILE A 73 11.75 12.08 9.52
C ILE A 73 11.40 13.48 9.03
N TYR A 74 10.30 14.01 9.46
CA TYR A 74 9.85 15.32 9.05
C TYR A 74 9.39 16.16 10.24
N GLN A 75 9.38 17.46 10.04
CA GLN A 75 8.95 18.44 11.03
C GLN A 75 7.95 19.41 10.44
N TYR A 76 7.10 19.94 11.30
CA TYR A 76 6.21 21.06 11.01
C TYR A 76 5.96 21.88 12.27
N GLU A 77 5.47 23.10 12.11
CA GLU A 77 5.24 24.02 13.21
C GLU A 77 3.81 24.55 13.15
N VAL A 78 3.11 24.47 14.29
CA VAL A 78 1.76 25.02 14.47
C VAL A 78 1.78 25.88 15.73
N ASN A 79 1.38 27.14 15.63
CA ASN A 79 1.31 28.07 16.78
C ASN A 79 2.63 28.20 17.56
N LYS A 80 3.77 28.25 16.87
CA LYS A 80 5.12 28.29 17.44
C LYS A 80 5.53 27.01 18.23
N HIS A 81 4.72 25.97 18.14
CA HIS A 81 5.04 24.65 18.66
C HIS A 81 5.49 23.73 17.54
N LYS A 82 6.64 23.10 17.73
CA LYS A 82 7.27 22.23 16.73
C LYS A 82 6.89 20.79 16.95
N TYR A 83 6.49 20.12 15.87
CA TYR A 83 6.19 18.70 15.83
C TYR A 83 7.24 17.97 14.99
N ILE A 84 7.90 16.97 15.56
CA ILE A 84 8.86 16.12 14.86
C ILE A 84 8.27 14.73 14.76
N VAL A 85 8.14 14.23 13.55
CA VAL A 85 7.52 12.93 13.27
C VAL A 85 8.59 11.94 12.85
N LYS A 86 8.75 10.89 13.64
CA LYS A 86 9.77 9.86 13.47
C LYS A 86 9.16 8.46 13.42
N PRO A 87 9.80 7.50 12.72
CA PRO A 87 9.32 6.12 12.70
C PRO A 87 9.51 5.45 14.07
N ASN A 88 8.57 4.57 14.43
CA ASN A 88 8.70 3.74 15.63
C ASN A 88 9.37 2.41 15.25
N PHE A 89 10.65 2.27 15.59
CA PHE A 89 11.41 1.03 15.41
C PHE A 89 12.07 0.59 16.70
N ILE A 90 11.81 -0.63 17.09
CA ILE A 90 12.38 -1.26 18.29
C ILE A 90 13.92 -1.21 18.30
N PHE A 91 14.57 -1.25 17.13
CA PHE A 91 16.03 -1.28 17.01
C PHE A 91 16.73 0.09 16.96
N PHE A 92 15.99 1.18 16.74
CA PHE A 92 16.54 2.53 16.60
C PHE A 92 16.08 3.51 17.69
N ASN A 93 15.14 3.10 18.54
CA ASN A 93 14.49 4.01 19.47
C ASN A 93 15.50 4.74 20.38
N SER A 94 16.53 4.06 20.90
CA SER A 94 17.47 4.68 21.84
C SER A 94 18.32 5.81 21.22
N SER A 95 18.71 5.71 19.96
CA SER A 95 19.49 6.76 19.27
C SER A 95 18.60 7.88 18.78
N LEU A 96 17.41 7.57 18.27
CA LEU A 96 16.43 8.54 17.82
C LEU A 96 15.80 9.31 18.99
N ASP A 97 15.55 8.64 20.12
CA ASP A 97 15.01 9.27 21.31
C ASP A 97 16.02 10.21 21.99
N LYS A 98 17.31 9.94 21.86
CA LYS A 98 18.36 10.88 22.26
C LYS A 98 18.43 12.12 21.38
N LYS A 99 18.22 11.94 20.06
CA LYS A 99 18.30 13.02 19.08
C LYS A 99 17.03 13.86 19.01
N TYR A 100 15.89 13.18 19.08
CA TYR A 100 14.55 13.77 18.98
C TYR A 100 13.74 13.41 20.19
N HIS A 101 13.63 14.33 21.14
CA HIS A 101 12.90 14.19 22.40
C HIS A 101 11.95 15.36 22.61
N ASP A 102 10.96 15.14 23.44
CA ASP A 102 10.01 16.19 23.81
C ASP A 102 10.69 17.29 24.63
N SER A 103 10.31 18.53 24.37
CA SER A 103 10.70 19.70 25.14
C SER A 103 9.53 20.67 25.22
N GLU A 104 9.70 21.79 25.94
CA GLU A 104 8.62 22.75 26.16
C GLU A 104 7.91 23.18 24.86
N ASN A 105 8.68 23.37 23.75
CA ASN A 105 8.15 23.82 22.46
C ASN A 105 8.28 22.77 21.35
N VAL A 106 8.56 21.50 21.70
CA VAL A 106 8.75 20.41 20.75
C VAL A 106 8.02 19.16 21.21
N THR A 107 7.18 18.63 20.34
CA THR A 107 6.55 17.31 20.54
C THR A 107 7.03 16.34 19.48
N CYS A 108 7.51 15.17 19.94
CA CYS A 108 7.90 14.07 19.06
C CYS A 108 6.75 13.09 18.88
N ILE A 109 6.36 12.89 17.63
CA ILE A 109 5.31 11.95 17.25
C ILE A 109 5.96 10.72 16.64
N THR A 110 5.55 9.55 17.07
CA THR A 110 6.01 8.29 16.48
C THR A 110 4.95 7.73 15.53
N TYR A 111 5.35 7.33 14.34
CA TYR A 111 4.47 6.64 13.41
C TYR A 111 4.88 5.18 13.23
N LEU A 112 3.90 4.30 13.20
CA LEU A 112 4.13 2.92 12.81
C LEU A 112 4.29 2.87 11.29
N ASN A 113 5.37 2.22 10.82
CA ASN A 113 5.53 2.02 9.39
C ASN A 113 4.40 1.13 8.84
N LYS A 114 3.38 1.76 8.32
CA LYS A 114 2.23 1.09 7.69
C LYS A 114 2.57 0.52 6.30
N HIS A 115 3.77 0.77 5.79
CA HIS A 115 4.18 0.38 4.45
C HIS A 115 5.10 -0.85 4.50
N GLY A 116 4.63 -1.98 4.98
CA GLY A 116 5.33 -3.27 4.94
C GLY A 116 6.78 -3.22 4.44
N GLY A 117 7.70 -3.07 5.31
CA GLY A 117 9.09 -3.47 5.42
C GLY A 117 10.11 -3.14 4.33
N ASN A 118 9.78 -2.94 3.07
CA ASN A 118 10.78 -2.99 1.98
C ASN A 118 10.76 -1.81 1.01
N THR A 119 10.14 -0.71 1.34
CA THR A 119 10.07 0.43 0.41
C THR A 119 11.08 1.51 0.78
N ARG A 120 11.87 1.91 -0.22
CA ARG A 120 12.68 3.13 -0.12
C ARG A 120 11.74 4.32 -0.22
N THR A 121 11.84 5.23 0.75
CA THR A 121 11.09 6.49 0.69
C THR A 121 11.41 7.27 -0.59
N LYS A 122 10.41 7.96 -1.11
CA LYS A 122 10.54 8.87 -2.27
C LYS A 122 10.88 10.29 -1.86
N TYR A 123 11.00 10.54 -0.56
CA TYR A 123 11.36 11.84 -0.01
C TYR A 123 12.88 12.03 0.06
N LYS A 124 13.31 13.29 -0.04
CA LYS A 124 14.69 13.71 0.11
C LYS A 124 14.82 14.68 1.29
N VAL A 125 15.97 14.70 1.94
CA VAL A 125 16.28 15.68 2.99
C VAL A 125 16.20 17.10 2.42
N GLY A 126 15.57 18.03 3.16
CA GLY A 126 15.31 19.41 2.73
C GLY A 126 14.07 19.56 1.85
N GLU A 127 13.36 18.48 1.55
CA GLU A 127 12.15 18.56 0.74
C GLU A 127 10.98 19.14 1.54
N SER A 128 10.31 20.15 0.98
CA SER A 128 9.09 20.72 1.56
C SER A 128 7.89 19.84 1.29
N ILE A 129 7.07 19.62 2.31
CA ILE A 129 5.83 18.85 2.27
C ILE A 129 4.66 19.68 2.79
N ILE A 130 3.46 19.36 2.37
CA ILE A 130 2.24 19.96 2.91
C ILE A 130 1.62 18.93 3.88
N ILE A 131 1.32 19.37 5.09
CA ILE A 131 0.74 18.56 6.15
C ILE A 131 -0.65 19.09 6.45
N LYS A 132 -1.61 18.20 6.41
CA LYS A 132 -2.96 18.41 6.89
C LYS A 132 -3.04 17.90 8.33
N TYR A 133 -3.61 18.71 9.23
CA TYR A 133 -3.68 18.37 10.66
C TYR A 133 -5.02 18.77 11.26
N ASP A 134 -5.36 18.13 12.38
CA ASP A 134 -6.50 18.48 13.20
C ASP A 134 -6.17 19.75 14.00
N ILE A 135 -7.01 20.78 13.88
CA ILE A 135 -6.79 22.06 14.55
C ILE A 135 -6.85 21.90 16.09
N GLU A 136 -7.69 20.99 16.58
CA GLU A 136 -7.83 20.73 18.02
C GLU A 136 -6.66 19.91 18.58
N ASP A 137 -6.15 18.95 17.79
CA ASP A 137 -4.98 18.14 18.15
C ASP A 137 -4.01 18.00 16.97
N PRO A 138 -3.04 18.92 16.83
CA PRO A 138 -2.09 18.90 15.73
C PRO A 138 -1.23 17.62 15.64
N LYS A 139 -1.21 16.75 16.65
CA LYS A 139 -0.57 15.43 16.59
C LYS A 139 -1.26 14.51 15.57
N ASN A 140 -2.57 14.69 15.40
CA ASN A 140 -3.34 14.01 14.37
C ASN A 140 -3.14 14.70 13.03
N HIS A 141 -2.35 14.08 12.16
CA HIS A 141 -1.96 14.70 10.90
C HIS A 141 -1.74 13.67 9.79
N GLU A 142 -1.71 14.14 8.57
CA GLU A 142 -1.39 13.36 7.38
C GLU A 142 -0.62 14.23 6.37
N ILE A 143 0.33 13.63 5.64
CA ILE A 143 0.99 14.33 4.54
C ILE A 143 0.04 14.40 3.34
N LEU A 144 -0.24 15.60 2.86
CA LEU A 144 -1.05 15.79 1.66
C LEU A 144 -0.28 15.26 0.44
N ASN A 145 -0.92 14.43 -0.37
CA ASN A 145 -0.30 13.80 -1.54
C ASN A 145 0.96 12.97 -1.21
N ASP A 146 0.94 12.26 -0.09
CA ASP A 146 2.06 11.43 0.37
C ASP A 146 2.61 10.54 -0.75
N LYS A 147 3.87 10.81 -1.15
CA LYS A 147 4.56 10.13 -2.25
C LYS A 147 4.75 8.64 -1.99
N ASP A 148 5.04 8.27 -0.74
CA ASP A 148 5.29 6.88 -0.37
C ASP A 148 4.00 6.07 -0.38
N LYS A 149 2.90 6.63 0.16
CA LYS A 149 1.58 6.01 0.08
C LYS A 149 1.10 5.91 -1.37
N LYS A 150 1.25 6.99 -2.14
CA LYS A 150 0.88 6.99 -3.57
C LYS A 150 1.64 5.91 -4.34
N PHE A 151 2.95 5.82 -4.16
CA PHE A 151 3.77 4.79 -4.80
C PHE A 151 3.33 3.38 -4.41
N ALA A 152 3.02 3.14 -3.13
CA ALA A 152 2.54 1.84 -2.67
C ALA A 152 1.18 1.44 -3.31
N TYR A 153 0.27 2.40 -3.47
CA TYR A 153 -1.04 2.14 -4.12
C TYR A 153 -0.89 1.91 -5.62
N ASP A 154 -0.10 2.73 -6.29
CA ASP A 154 0.13 2.62 -7.73
C ASP A 154 0.88 1.31 -8.07
N SER A 155 1.87 0.91 -7.28
CA SER A 155 2.57 -0.37 -7.44
C SER A 155 1.62 -1.56 -7.33
N ARG A 156 0.72 -1.57 -6.33
CA ARG A 156 -0.28 -2.63 -6.18
C ARG A 156 -1.24 -2.71 -7.37
N ARG A 157 -1.66 -1.56 -7.89
CA ARG A 157 -2.49 -1.52 -9.10
C ARG A 157 -1.78 -2.08 -10.32
N ILE A 158 -0.52 -1.71 -10.53
CA ILE A 158 0.29 -2.23 -11.63
C ILE A 158 0.45 -3.75 -11.51
N VAL A 159 0.80 -4.25 -10.33
CA VAL A 159 0.91 -5.70 -10.09
C VAL A 159 -0.42 -6.41 -10.35
N ALA A 160 -1.53 -5.85 -9.87
CA ALA A 160 -2.86 -6.43 -10.12
C ALA A 160 -3.19 -6.49 -11.62
N LEU A 161 -2.89 -5.42 -12.37
CA LEU A 161 -3.11 -5.37 -13.81
C LEU A 161 -2.24 -6.40 -14.56
N LEU A 162 -0.97 -6.54 -14.17
CA LEU A 162 -0.07 -7.55 -14.76
C LEU A 162 -0.57 -8.97 -14.47
N LEU A 163 -1.04 -9.25 -13.26
CA LEU A 163 -1.61 -10.54 -12.91
C LEU A 163 -2.92 -10.85 -13.65
N MET A 164 -3.67 -9.81 -14.06
CA MET A 164 -4.90 -9.99 -14.87
C MET A 164 -4.62 -10.43 -16.30
N ILE A 165 -3.42 -10.23 -16.83
CA ILE A 165 -3.05 -10.68 -18.18
C ILE A 165 -3.19 -12.21 -18.30
N PHE A 166 -2.79 -12.94 -17.26
CA PHE A 166 -2.83 -14.40 -17.26
C PHE A 166 -4.25 -14.96 -17.46
N PRO A 167 -5.25 -14.67 -16.60
CA PRO A 167 -6.61 -15.14 -16.81
C PRO A 167 -7.22 -14.62 -18.10
N LEU A 168 -6.84 -13.42 -18.58
CA LEU A 168 -7.30 -12.87 -19.84
C LEU A 168 -6.85 -13.73 -21.04
N ILE A 169 -5.61 -14.22 -21.03
CA ILE A 169 -5.09 -15.13 -22.06
C ILE A 169 -5.92 -16.41 -22.08
N PHE A 170 -6.19 -17.02 -20.92
CA PHE A 170 -7.03 -18.22 -20.85
C PHE A 170 -8.46 -17.96 -21.32
N PHE A 171 -9.02 -16.83 -20.97
CA PHE A 171 -10.35 -16.44 -21.43
C PHE A 171 -10.40 -16.30 -22.97
N ILE A 172 -9.43 -15.62 -23.56
CA ILE A 172 -9.32 -15.48 -25.03
C ILE A 172 -9.10 -16.86 -25.67
N ALA A 173 -8.21 -17.69 -25.14
CA ALA A 173 -7.95 -19.04 -25.65
C ALA A 173 -9.21 -19.90 -25.65
N SER A 174 -10.13 -19.70 -24.69
CA SER A 174 -11.39 -20.45 -24.62
C SER A 174 -12.28 -20.30 -25.86
N PHE A 175 -12.14 -19.22 -26.63
CA PHE A 175 -12.90 -19.01 -27.85
C PHE A 175 -12.35 -19.80 -29.07
N PHE A 176 -11.05 -20.14 -29.03
CA PHE A 176 -10.38 -20.82 -30.14
C PHE A 176 -10.26 -22.33 -29.94
N ILE A 177 -10.34 -22.81 -28.71
CA ILE A 177 -10.19 -24.23 -28.41
C ILE A 177 -11.53 -24.94 -28.55
N LYS A 178 -11.55 -25.93 -29.44
CA LYS A 178 -12.67 -26.87 -29.61
C LYS A 178 -12.26 -28.22 -29.07
N GLY A 179 -13.19 -28.96 -28.48
CA GLY A 179 -12.95 -30.29 -27.94
C GLY A 179 -13.60 -30.51 -26.59
N GLN A 180 -13.47 -31.73 -26.10
CA GLN A 180 -14.03 -32.15 -24.81
C GLN A 180 -12.91 -32.75 -23.95
N ALA A 181 -12.88 -32.38 -22.67
CA ALA A 181 -12.04 -33.04 -21.66
C ALA A 181 -12.84 -34.19 -21.05
N ILE A 182 -12.26 -35.39 -21.13
CA ILE A 182 -12.83 -36.59 -20.49
C ILE A 182 -12.11 -36.77 -19.17
N PHE A 183 -12.84 -36.64 -18.07
CA PHE A 183 -12.31 -36.94 -16.73
C PHE A 183 -12.62 -38.41 -16.44
N THR A 184 -11.60 -39.26 -16.50
CA THR A 184 -11.69 -40.63 -15.99
C THR A 184 -11.48 -40.58 -14.47
N PRO A 185 -12.46 -41.04 -13.66
CA PRO A 185 -12.22 -41.15 -12.22
C PRO A 185 -11.02 -42.09 -12.00
N ALA A 186 -10.12 -41.72 -11.12
CA ALA A 186 -9.07 -42.60 -10.65
C ALA A 186 -9.74 -43.75 -9.87
N ASN A 187 -9.51 -44.97 -10.31
CA ASN A 187 -9.94 -46.16 -9.60
C ASN A 187 -9.16 -46.34 -8.30
#